data_3f7bdf51eb084e93ce832a879cfca8a2
#
_entry.id   3f7bdf51eb084e93ce832a879cfca8a2
#
_cell.length_a   1.000
_cell.length_b   1.000
_cell.length_c   1.000
_cell.angle_alpha   90.00
_cell.angle_beta   90.00
_cell.angle_gamma   90.00
#
_symmetry.space_group_name_H-M   'P 1'
#
loop_
_entity.id
_entity.type
_entity.pdbx_description
1 polymer ?
#
loop_
_entity_poly.entity_id
_entity_poly.type
_entity_poly.pdbx_seq_one_letter_code
_entity_poly.pdbx_strand_id
1 'polypeptide(L)'
;KRVYRDGKPANQDPMVRDELVKLLMRGKAMSLNGARSKIPALISERPTSIAMSVKMLATELSKSIGDQATSLQGSNSLYFVGDDYAVDGGRWQRTYFQAFSGTIGGGTTQIQKNIIGERVLGLPKK
;
A
#
# COMPACT_ATOMS: atom_id res chain seq x y z
N LYS A 1 -19.88 9.54 3.66
CA LYS A 1 -20.94 8.85 2.86
C LYS A 1 -20.61 7.36 2.83
N ARG A 2 -21.64 6.49 2.93
CA ARG A 2 -21.46 5.05 2.74
C ARG A 2 -21.39 4.74 1.25
N VAL A 3 -20.47 3.85 0.86
CA VAL A 3 -20.38 3.35 -0.52
C VAL A 3 -21.31 2.16 -0.67
N TYR A 4 -22.10 2.16 -1.73
CA TYR A 4 -23.04 1.09 -2.07
C TYR A 4 -22.62 0.43 -3.38
N ARG A 5 -22.80 -0.89 -3.47
CA ARG A 5 -22.62 -1.68 -4.68
C ARG A 5 -23.85 -2.57 -4.82
N ASP A 6 -24.49 -2.50 -5.98
CA ASP A 6 -25.73 -3.25 -6.27
C ASP A 6 -26.83 -3.08 -5.20
N GLY A 7 -27.02 -1.83 -4.72
CA GLY A 7 -28.02 -1.48 -3.72
C GLY A 7 -27.69 -1.91 -2.27
N LYS A 8 -26.53 -2.54 -2.02
CA LYS A 8 -26.08 -2.95 -0.69
C LYS A 8 -24.83 -2.19 -0.26
N PRO A 9 -24.59 -1.99 1.05
CA PRO A 9 -23.31 -1.46 1.52
C PRO A 9 -22.15 -2.31 0.99
N ALA A 10 -21.14 -1.66 0.41
CA ALA A 10 -20.03 -2.35 -0.25
C ALA A 10 -19.28 -3.33 0.68
N ASN A 11 -19.26 -3.09 1.98
CA ASN A 11 -18.68 -3.99 2.97
C ASN A 11 -19.48 -5.29 3.21
N GLN A 12 -20.65 -5.43 2.58
CA GLN A 12 -21.43 -6.69 2.59
C GLN A 12 -21.13 -7.56 1.36
N ASP A 13 -20.44 -7.01 0.35
CA ASP A 13 -19.98 -7.78 -0.80
C ASP A 13 -18.78 -8.66 -0.39
N PRO A 14 -18.85 -9.99 -0.57
CA PRO A 14 -17.78 -10.92 -0.19
C PRO A 14 -16.45 -10.62 -0.90
N MET A 15 -16.47 -10.18 -2.16
CA MET A 15 -15.26 -9.85 -2.92
C MET A 15 -14.59 -8.60 -2.35
N VAL A 16 -15.37 -7.58 -2.01
CA VAL A 16 -14.86 -6.37 -1.34
C VAL A 16 -14.24 -6.71 0.01
N ARG A 17 -14.92 -7.57 0.79
CA ARG A 17 -14.40 -8.00 2.09
C ARG A 17 -13.09 -8.76 1.97
N ASP A 18 -12.98 -9.67 1.01
CA ASP A 18 -11.76 -10.43 0.73
C ASP A 18 -10.59 -9.49 0.41
N GLU A 19 -10.78 -8.53 -0.48
CA GLU A 19 -9.74 -7.54 -0.82
C GLU A 19 -9.35 -6.67 0.37
N LEU A 20 -10.31 -6.22 1.17
CA LEU A 20 -10.02 -5.44 2.39
C LEU A 20 -9.22 -6.27 3.41
N VAL A 21 -9.55 -7.54 3.59
CA VAL A 21 -8.82 -8.45 4.48
C VAL A 21 -7.38 -8.64 3.98
N LYS A 22 -7.16 -8.84 2.67
CA LYS A 22 -5.81 -8.91 2.09
C LYS A 22 -4.98 -7.66 2.36
N LEU A 23 -5.57 -6.47 2.22
CA LEU A 23 -4.90 -5.22 2.54
C LEU A 23 -4.56 -5.12 4.03
N LEU A 24 -5.48 -5.50 4.92
CA LEU A 24 -5.24 -5.55 6.37
C LEU A 24 -4.12 -6.53 6.73
N MET A 25 -4.11 -7.72 6.13
CA MET A 25 -3.05 -8.71 6.35
C MET A 25 -1.68 -8.17 5.94
N ARG A 26 -1.57 -7.52 4.78
CA ARG A 26 -0.34 -6.87 4.33
C ARG A 26 0.12 -5.77 5.29
N GLY A 27 -0.78 -4.93 5.75
CA GLY A 27 -0.49 -3.89 6.75
C GLY A 27 -0.03 -4.49 8.07
N LYS A 28 -0.67 -5.56 8.54
CA LYS A 28 -0.26 -6.26 9.76
C LYS A 28 1.12 -6.91 9.63
N ALA A 29 1.38 -7.56 8.50
CA ALA A 29 2.69 -8.15 8.21
C ALA A 29 3.81 -7.10 8.24
N MET A 30 3.57 -5.90 7.67
CA MET A 30 4.52 -4.78 7.76
C MET A 30 4.76 -4.31 9.19
N SER A 31 3.70 -4.19 9.99
CA SER A 31 3.79 -3.83 11.40
C SER A 31 4.62 -4.83 12.19
N LEU A 32 4.41 -6.13 11.96
CA LEU A 32 5.16 -7.22 12.58
C LEU A 32 6.63 -7.23 12.15
N ASN A 33 6.94 -6.96 10.88
CA ASN A 33 8.31 -6.80 10.42
C ASN A 33 9.01 -5.61 11.10
N GLY A 34 8.29 -4.49 11.30
CA GLY A 34 8.80 -3.35 12.06
C GLY A 34 9.09 -3.70 13.53
N ALA A 35 8.24 -4.51 14.17
CA ALA A 35 8.48 -5.00 15.52
C ALA A 35 9.66 -5.98 15.57
N ARG A 36 9.75 -6.91 14.60
CA ARG A 36 10.84 -7.86 14.45
C ARG A 36 12.22 -7.19 14.34
N SER A 37 12.29 -6.07 13.61
CA SER A 37 13.56 -5.35 13.42
C SER A 37 14.15 -4.77 14.71
N LYS A 38 13.37 -4.76 15.81
CA LYS A 38 13.80 -4.30 17.14
C LYS A 38 14.29 -5.44 18.04
N ILE A 39 14.23 -6.69 17.59
CA ILE A 39 14.61 -7.87 18.37
C ILE A 39 15.94 -8.40 17.82
N PRO A 40 17.08 -8.19 18.51
CA PRO A 40 18.40 -8.58 17.99
C PRO A 40 18.49 -10.04 17.56
N ALA A 41 17.90 -10.97 18.30
CA ALA A 41 17.90 -12.40 17.98
C ALA A 41 17.14 -12.77 16.70
N LEU A 42 16.29 -11.87 16.19
CA LEU A 42 15.50 -12.07 14.96
C LEU A 42 16.04 -11.26 13.76
N ILE A 43 17.07 -10.46 13.99
CA ILE A 43 17.79 -9.74 12.94
C ILE A 43 18.84 -10.69 12.38
N SER A 44 18.77 -10.96 11.07
CA SER A 44 19.80 -11.77 10.38
C SER A 44 21.16 -11.06 10.38
N GLU A 45 22.21 -11.74 9.95
CA GLU A 45 23.55 -11.16 9.70
C GLU A 45 23.51 -9.93 8.76
N ARG A 46 22.38 -9.71 8.10
CA ARG A 46 22.11 -8.57 7.23
C ARG A 46 20.97 -7.69 7.79
N PRO A 47 21.24 -6.92 8.85
CA PRO A 47 20.19 -6.19 9.61
C PRO A 47 19.44 -5.14 8.78
N THR A 48 20.00 -4.68 7.67
CA THR A 48 19.37 -3.71 6.77
C THR A 48 18.27 -4.31 5.88
N SER A 49 18.17 -5.65 5.80
CA SER A 49 17.24 -6.35 4.91
C SER A 49 15.77 -5.96 5.14
N ILE A 50 15.36 -5.88 6.41
CA ILE A 50 13.98 -5.51 6.77
C ILE A 50 13.72 -4.03 6.41
N ALA A 51 14.61 -3.13 6.82
CA ALA A 51 14.48 -1.70 6.57
C ALA A 51 14.41 -1.38 5.07
N MET A 52 15.22 -2.06 4.25
CA MET A 52 15.23 -1.88 2.80
C MET A 52 13.92 -2.34 2.12
N SER A 53 13.30 -3.40 2.64
CA SER A 53 12.02 -3.89 2.10
C SER A 53 10.82 -3.03 2.53
N VAL A 54 10.88 -2.38 3.69
CA VAL A 54 9.75 -1.62 4.26
C VAL A 54 9.30 -0.50 3.33
N LYS A 55 10.24 0.28 2.77
CA LYS A 55 9.89 1.40 1.85
C LYS A 55 9.08 0.87 0.66
N MET A 56 9.57 -0.16 -0.01
CA MET A 56 8.91 -0.74 -1.17
C MET A 56 7.52 -1.30 -0.80
N LEU A 57 7.43 -2.09 0.25
CA LEU A 57 6.17 -2.70 0.68
C LEU A 57 5.15 -1.64 1.12
N ALA A 58 5.58 -0.59 1.82
CA ALA A 58 4.70 0.48 2.28
C ALA A 58 4.10 1.28 1.12
N THR A 59 4.93 1.64 0.14
CA THR A 59 4.47 2.43 -1.01
C THR A 59 3.56 1.63 -1.93
N GLU A 60 3.85 0.35 -2.17
CA GLU A 60 2.97 -0.54 -2.93
C GLU A 60 1.65 -0.82 -2.19
N LEU A 61 1.69 -0.96 -0.86
CA LEU A 61 0.46 -1.10 -0.07
C LEU A 61 -0.38 0.17 -0.12
N SER A 62 0.23 1.35 0.01
CA SER A 62 -0.46 2.64 -0.09
C SER A 62 -1.14 2.81 -1.44
N LYS A 63 -0.47 2.43 -2.53
CA LYS A 63 -1.04 2.42 -3.87
C LYS A 63 -2.23 1.46 -3.96
N SER A 64 -2.09 0.24 -3.45
CA SER A 64 -3.19 -0.74 -3.46
C SER A 64 -4.40 -0.27 -2.64
N ILE A 65 -4.19 0.42 -1.51
CA ILE A 65 -5.27 1.00 -0.71
C ILE A 65 -5.98 2.11 -1.47
N GLY A 66 -5.24 3.02 -2.10
CA GLY A 66 -5.80 4.10 -2.90
C GLY A 66 -6.60 3.57 -4.09
N ASP A 67 -6.06 2.58 -4.80
CA ASP A 67 -6.70 1.92 -5.93
C ASP A 67 -8.03 1.25 -5.50
N GLN A 68 -8.01 0.45 -4.45
CA GLN A 68 -9.22 -0.19 -3.93
C GLN A 68 -10.26 0.83 -3.47
N ALA A 69 -9.84 1.91 -2.79
CA ALA A 69 -10.74 2.94 -2.31
C ALA A 69 -11.41 3.72 -3.44
N THR A 70 -10.68 4.04 -4.51
CA THR A 70 -11.24 4.72 -5.69
C THR A 70 -12.12 3.78 -6.52
N SER A 71 -11.72 2.54 -6.70
CA SER A 71 -12.51 1.51 -7.39
C SER A 71 -13.87 1.27 -6.72
N LEU A 72 -13.92 1.27 -5.39
CA LEU A 72 -15.16 1.12 -4.64
C LEU A 72 -16.14 2.28 -4.84
N GLN A 73 -15.65 3.47 -5.14
CA GLN A 73 -16.48 4.65 -5.35
C GLN A 73 -17.15 4.68 -6.73
N GLY A 74 -16.69 3.85 -7.68
CA GLY A 74 -17.21 3.86 -9.05
C GLY A 74 -17.11 5.26 -9.66
N SER A 75 -18.19 5.75 -10.30
CA SER A 75 -18.25 7.08 -10.93
C SER A 75 -17.99 8.23 -9.95
N ASN A 76 -18.26 8.05 -8.66
CA ASN A 76 -17.98 9.08 -7.66
C ASN A 76 -16.48 9.32 -7.45
N SER A 77 -15.61 8.41 -7.92
CA SER A 77 -14.16 8.61 -7.89
C SER A 77 -13.67 9.72 -8.83
N LEU A 78 -14.49 10.17 -9.74
CA LEU A 78 -14.20 11.31 -10.65
C LEU A 78 -14.25 12.66 -9.95
N TYR A 79 -14.95 12.76 -8.82
CA TYR A 79 -15.00 13.98 -8.03
C TYR A 79 -13.76 14.12 -7.16
N PHE A 80 -13.12 15.28 -7.17
CA PHE A 80 -11.86 15.53 -6.47
C PHE A 80 -12.05 16.47 -5.26
N VAL A 81 -10.95 16.80 -4.59
CA VAL A 81 -10.95 17.72 -3.45
C VAL A 81 -11.55 19.07 -3.83
N GLY A 82 -12.51 19.54 -3.07
CA GLY A 82 -13.25 20.78 -3.30
C GLY A 82 -14.56 20.62 -4.04
N ASP A 83 -14.90 19.40 -4.50
CA ASP A 83 -16.19 19.10 -5.10
C ASP A 83 -17.19 18.64 -4.03
N ASP A 84 -18.40 19.19 -4.03
CA ASP A 84 -19.45 18.86 -3.05
C ASP A 84 -19.93 17.41 -3.14
N TYR A 85 -19.76 16.77 -4.30
CA TYR A 85 -20.13 15.38 -4.54
C TYR A 85 -19.02 14.39 -4.15
N ALA A 86 -17.79 14.89 -3.88
CA ALA A 86 -16.67 14.03 -3.52
C ALA A 86 -16.92 13.21 -2.24
N VAL A 87 -16.67 11.92 -2.30
CA VAL A 87 -16.73 11.03 -1.13
C VAL A 87 -15.57 11.38 -0.19
N ASP A 88 -15.87 11.56 1.10
CA ASP A 88 -14.89 11.97 2.11
C ASP A 88 -14.05 13.20 1.69
N GLY A 89 -14.69 14.16 1.00
CA GLY A 89 -14.03 15.38 0.54
C GLY A 89 -12.90 15.15 -0.47
N GLY A 90 -12.94 14.05 -1.24
CA GLY A 90 -11.92 13.69 -2.23
C GLY A 90 -10.62 13.13 -1.64
N ARG A 91 -10.62 12.76 -0.35
CA ARG A 91 -9.46 12.21 0.35
C ARG A 91 -8.85 11.00 -0.36
N TRP A 92 -9.69 10.09 -0.85
CA TRP A 92 -9.25 8.84 -1.43
C TRP A 92 -8.60 9.02 -2.80
N GLN A 93 -9.12 9.90 -3.62
CA GLN A 93 -8.52 10.30 -4.90
C GLN A 93 -7.15 10.95 -4.68
N ARG A 94 -7.07 11.85 -3.70
CA ARG A 94 -5.80 12.45 -3.30
C ARG A 94 -4.78 11.40 -2.83
N THR A 95 -5.22 10.46 -1.99
CA THR A 95 -4.37 9.35 -1.52
C THR A 95 -3.88 8.49 -2.68
N TYR A 96 -4.76 8.18 -3.63
CA TYR A 96 -4.41 7.43 -4.84
C TYR A 96 -3.30 8.12 -5.64
N PHE A 97 -3.47 9.40 -5.97
CA PHE A 97 -2.46 10.14 -6.74
C PHE A 97 -1.15 10.31 -5.97
N GLN A 98 -1.21 10.60 -4.69
CA GLN A 98 -0.01 10.74 -3.86
C GLN A 98 0.78 9.42 -3.71
N ALA A 99 0.11 8.28 -3.77
CA ALA A 99 0.77 6.99 -3.66
C ALA A 99 1.78 6.73 -4.79
N PHE A 100 1.53 7.27 -6.00
CA PHE A 100 2.49 7.15 -7.11
C PHE A 100 3.79 7.89 -6.83
N SER A 101 3.75 9.07 -6.24
CA SER A 101 4.96 9.80 -5.87
C SER A 101 5.82 9.01 -4.88
N GLY A 102 5.18 8.28 -3.96
CA GLY A 102 5.84 7.38 -3.02
C GLY A 102 6.58 6.23 -3.69
N THR A 103 6.06 5.70 -4.80
CA THR A 103 6.72 4.61 -5.53
C THR A 103 7.91 5.06 -6.37
N ILE A 104 8.05 6.36 -6.61
CA ILE A 104 9.14 6.98 -7.37
C ILE A 104 10.18 7.61 -6.43
N GLY A 105 9.72 8.41 -5.45
CA GLY A 105 10.56 9.12 -4.49
C GLY A 105 11.42 8.18 -3.65
N GLY A 106 12.68 8.53 -3.43
CA GLY A 106 13.61 7.68 -2.68
C GLY A 106 14.00 6.37 -3.39
N GLY A 107 13.93 6.35 -4.72
CA GLY A 107 14.18 5.21 -5.59
C GLY A 107 12.92 4.43 -5.95
N THR A 108 12.78 4.16 -7.23
CA THR A 108 11.62 3.40 -7.75
C THR A 108 11.56 1.99 -7.17
N THR A 109 10.40 1.35 -7.28
CA THR A 109 10.24 -0.05 -6.87
C THR A 109 11.27 -0.96 -7.54
N GLN A 110 11.62 -0.72 -8.81
CA GLN A 110 12.65 -1.48 -9.53
C GLN A 110 14.05 -1.27 -8.94
N ILE A 111 14.40 -0.02 -8.66
CA ILE A 111 15.69 0.30 -8.00
C ILE A 111 15.75 -0.34 -6.60
N GLN A 112 14.66 -0.29 -5.83
CA GLN A 112 14.61 -0.94 -4.52
C GLN A 112 14.77 -2.46 -4.62
N LYS A 113 14.16 -3.10 -5.63
CA LYS A 113 14.35 -4.54 -5.89
C LYS A 113 15.79 -4.87 -6.26
N ASN A 114 16.44 -4.06 -7.09
CA ASN A 114 17.85 -4.24 -7.43
C ASN A 114 18.75 -4.13 -6.19
N ILE A 115 18.53 -3.09 -5.37
CA ILE A 115 19.29 -2.90 -4.13
C ILE A 115 19.10 -4.10 -3.18
N ILE A 116 17.87 -4.61 -3.03
CA ILE A 116 17.59 -5.80 -2.22
C ILE A 116 18.29 -7.02 -2.82
N GLY A 117 18.18 -7.22 -4.13
CA GLY A 117 18.86 -8.30 -4.83
C GLY A 117 20.37 -8.30 -4.60
N GLU A 118 21.02 -7.18 -4.82
CA GLU A 118 22.47 -7.04 -4.69
C GLU A 118 22.94 -7.10 -3.23
N ARG A 119 22.35 -6.29 -2.35
CA ARG A 119 22.86 -6.07 -0.99
C ARG A 119 22.32 -7.05 0.04
N VAL A 120 21.12 -7.60 -0.15
CA VAL A 120 20.50 -8.53 0.78
C VAL A 120 20.65 -9.96 0.32
N LEU A 121 20.38 -10.25 -0.96
CA LEU A 121 20.46 -11.60 -1.50
C LEU A 121 21.85 -11.94 -2.05
N GLY A 122 22.73 -10.95 -2.26
CA GLY A 122 24.08 -11.17 -2.78
C GLY A 122 24.10 -11.55 -4.26
N LEU A 123 23.06 -11.15 -5.03
CA LEU A 123 23.01 -11.40 -6.45
C LEU A 123 24.07 -10.54 -7.20
N PRO A 124 24.63 -11.04 -8.31
CA PRO A 124 25.60 -10.29 -9.09
C PRO A 124 24.98 -9.02 -9.66
N LYS A 125 25.73 -7.95 -9.57
CA LYS A 125 25.38 -6.68 -10.21
C LYS A 125 25.55 -6.83 -11.72
N LYS A 126 24.51 -6.47 -12.49
CA LYS A 126 24.59 -6.38 -13.94
C LYS A 126 25.12 -5.02 -14.37
#